data_38faee908d6edc12f7b957c32d5ad915
#
_entry.id   38faee908d6edc12f7b957c32d5ad915
#
_cell.length_a   1.000
_cell.length_b   1.000
_cell.length_c   1.000
_cell.angle_alpha   90.00
_cell.angle_beta   90.00
_cell.angle_gamma   90.00
#
_symmetry.space_group_name_H-M   'P 1'
#
loop_
_entity.id
_entity.type
_entity.pdbx_description
1 polymer ?
#
loop_
_entity_poly.entity_id
_entity_poly.type
_entity_poly.pdbx_seq_one_letter_code
_entity_poly.pdbx_strand_id
1 'polypeptide(L)'
;RSPYQKWKQPLERIHLTATGDAQDEIVFVASTIRRLVREEGYRYKDIAIVAGDLEQASHIYERVMDEYEIPVFIDANACLKANPCAETIRSVLAVLADDFSYDSVFRFLKAGMTDLSFEDIELLENYALKRGVRGYSRWNRAVSENYEKTSPVNVEEIRQAFMKMFGDIRKVFADKKAVTKDYVEALYDFLLQIHMYEKLEARKNELYEENRINEGDAYGQIFEKTVRLFDKIEELLGDTKMSVKEFYEIVDTGLSDIEVGVVPPTVDRVLIGDITRSRLNHIKVLFFTSVNDGIVPKAPKKGRILSDRDRDILSDCGLELAPSDKQNSYIEQFYIYTILTKPSDHLYISYHKLSTSLESMRPSYLLGRISSIFPSLQAEEYDAASCMPDTVNRSLRRILRTEEDDSEDAESRILTRILTEKGFARELTAIYKGRTYRNVAEQLPPETIALLYGRYLHASVSKLELYARCGFAYFLKYGLRLKEREMYQVDVRNVGVILHSVMEGLFKQVRDTRNNDWENFPEDERMLMVTELVNRAAEESAGDFFEDNARNAYMLQMIER
;
A
#
# COMPACT_ATOMS: atom_id res chain seq x y z
N ARG A 1 38.22 16.88 -32.23
CA ARG A 1 38.18 15.87 -31.16
C ARG A 1 39.61 15.37 -30.96
N SER A 2 40.24 15.64 -29.81
CA SER A 2 41.52 15.04 -29.46
C SER A 2 41.30 13.52 -29.30
N PRO A 3 42.13 12.68 -29.96
CA PRO A 3 42.01 11.25 -29.78
C PRO A 3 42.30 10.90 -28.31
N TYR A 4 41.36 10.24 -27.62
CA TYR A 4 41.57 9.76 -26.28
C TYR A 4 42.72 8.69 -26.28
N GLN A 5 43.57 8.75 -25.28
CA GLN A 5 44.64 7.75 -25.12
C GLN A 5 44.00 6.46 -24.58
N LYS A 6 44.30 5.33 -25.26
CA LYS A 6 43.89 4.01 -24.77
C LYS A 6 44.80 3.58 -23.67
N TRP A 7 44.20 3.09 -22.57
CA TRP A 7 44.97 2.48 -21.47
C TRP A 7 45.48 1.10 -21.90
N LYS A 8 46.78 0.86 -21.78
CA LYS A 8 47.44 -0.38 -22.25
C LYS A 8 47.94 -1.30 -21.13
N GLN A 9 47.84 -0.84 -19.87
CA GLN A 9 48.28 -1.64 -18.71
C GLN A 9 47.16 -2.57 -18.23
N PRO A 10 47.45 -3.64 -17.51
CA PRO A 10 46.46 -4.48 -16.86
C PRO A 10 45.53 -3.64 -15.96
N LEU A 11 44.25 -4.02 -15.92
CA LEU A 11 43.26 -3.37 -15.08
C LEU A 11 43.03 -4.21 -13.84
N GLU A 12 43.46 -3.69 -12.69
CA GLU A 12 43.27 -4.32 -11.38
C GLU A 12 42.20 -3.62 -10.55
N ARG A 13 41.78 -2.42 -10.97
CA ARG A 13 40.94 -1.52 -10.16
C ARG A 13 39.61 -1.17 -10.80
N ILE A 14 39.37 -1.53 -12.04
CA ILE A 14 38.11 -1.32 -12.76
C ILE A 14 37.55 -2.68 -13.14
N HIS A 15 36.33 -2.94 -12.68
CA HIS A 15 35.63 -4.21 -12.87
C HIS A 15 34.33 -3.96 -13.61
N LEU A 16 33.99 -4.82 -14.55
CA LEU A 16 32.73 -4.80 -15.29
C LEU A 16 32.04 -6.14 -15.12
N THR A 17 30.83 -6.13 -14.60
CA THR A 17 30.08 -7.36 -14.29
C THR A 17 28.73 -7.37 -14.96
N ALA A 18 28.35 -8.51 -15.54
CA ALA A 18 27.04 -8.79 -16.09
C ALA A 18 26.30 -9.78 -15.17
N THR A 19 25.06 -9.49 -14.80
CA THR A 19 24.25 -10.33 -13.93
C THR A 19 22.99 -10.80 -14.62
N GLY A 20 22.34 -11.85 -14.11
CA GLY A 20 21.10 -12.41 -14.65
C GLY A 20 19.95 -11.43 -14.56
N ASP A 21 19.69 -10.92 -13.36
CA ASP A 21 18.64 -9.96 -13.08
C ASP A 21 19.08 -8.86 -12.12
N ALA A 22 18.18 -7.92 -11.83
CA ALA A 22 18.45 -6.80 -10.92
C ALA A 22 18.72 -7.25 -9.47
N GLN A 23 18.12 -8.36 -9.02
CA GLN A 23 18.38 -8.91 -7.69
C GLN A 23 19.78 -9.53 -7.61
N ASP A 24 20.18 -10.30 -8.61
CA ASP A 24 21.52 -10.89 -8.70
C ASP A 24 22.61 -9.80 -8.73
N GLU A 25 22.33 -8.66 -9.35
CA GLU A 25 23.23 -7.51 -9.36
C GLU A 25 23.48 -6.98 -7.94
N ILE A 26 22.42 -6.82 -7.15
CA ILE A 26 22.54 -6.34 -5.77
C ILE A 26 23.21 -7.40 -4.87
N VAL A 27 22.96 -8.67 -5.12
CA VAL A 27 23.64 -9.80 -4.45
C VAL A 27 25.15 -9.79 -4.75
N PHE A 28 25.53 -9.55 -6.00
CA PHE A 28 26.93 -9.36 -6.39
C PHE A 28 27.59 -8.21 -5.60
N VAL A 29 26.93 -7.07 -5.55
CA VAL A 29 27.41 -5.90 -4.81
C VAL A 29 27.60 -6.24 -3.33
N ALA A 30 26.59 -6.82 -2.68
CA ALA A 30 26.63 -7.15 -1.27
C ALA A 30 27.73 -8.18 -0.92
N SER A 31 27.87 -9.24 -1.74
CA SER A 31 28.93 -10.24 -1.55
C SER A 31 30.34 -9.64 -1.71
N THR A 32 30.50 -8.76 -2.71
CA THR A 32 31.76 -8.07 -2.94
C THR A 32 32.10 -7.10 -1.81
N ILE A 33 31.14 -6.35 -1.28
CA ILE A 33 31.32 -5.47 -0.13
C ILE A 33 31.79 -6.26 1.09
N ARG A 34 31.17 -7.41 1.39
CA ARG A 34 31.59 -8.25 2.52
C ARG A 34 33.03 -8.76 2.33
N ARG A 35 33.39 -9.17 1.13
CA ARG A 35 34.77 -9.58 0.83
C ARG A 35 35.77 -8.43 1.05
N LEU A 36 35.50 -7.26 0.50
CA LEU A 36 36.35 -6.07 0.66
C LEU A 36 36.52 -5.68 2.13
N VAL A 37 35.46 -5.72 2.93
CA VAL A 37 35.52 -5.38 4.36
C VAL A 37 36.30 -6.45 5.15
N ARG A 38 36.06 -7.74 4.88
CA ARG A 38 36.68 -8.84 5.63
C ARG A 38 38.11 -9.12 5.25
N GLU A 39 38.44 -9.07 3.96
CA GLU A 39 39.73 -9.51 3.44
C GLU A 39 40.68 -8.33 3.19
N GLU A 40 40.15 -7.19 2.76
CA GLU A 40 40.96 -6.03 2.36
C GLU A 40 40.90 -4.89 3.40
N GLY A 41 40.05 -5.00 4.43
CA GLY A 41 40.04 -4.07 5.58
C GLY A 41 39.37 -2.73 5.31
N TYR A 42 38.53 -2.61 4.26
CA TYR A 42 37.73 -1.41 4.01
C TYR A 42 36.68 -1.22 5.11
N ARG A 43 36.32 0.03 5.36
CA ARG A 43 35.16 0.38 6.20
C ARG A 43 33.95 0.58 5.33
N TYR A 44 32.76 0.34 5.86
CA TYR A 44 31.50 0.57 5.14
C TYR A 44 31.39 2.00 4.61
N LYS A 45 31.81 3.02 5.35
CA LYS A 45 31.82 4.42 4.92
C LYS A 45 32.79 4.74 3.77
N ASP A 46 33.78 3.88 3.51
CA ASP A 46 34.71 4.03 2.39
C ASP A 46 34.07 3.56 1.06
N ILE A 47 32.89 2.92 1.15
CA ILE A 47 32.21 2.27 0.04
C ILE A 47 30.90 3.01 -0.26
N ALA A 48 30.64 3.26 -1.53
CA ALA A 48 29.37 3.83 -1.98
C ALA A 48 28.79 3.02 -3.15
N ILE A 49 27.48 3.04 -3.26
CA ILE A 49 26.72 2.48 -4.38
C ILE A 49 25.97 3.64 -5.03
N VAL A 50 26.10 3.77 -6.33
CA VAL A 50 25.27 4.66 -7.14
C VAL A 50 24.44 3.82 -8.08
N ALA A 51 23.13 3.83 -7.87
CA ALA A 51 22.18 3.07 -8.68
C ALA A 51 21.54 3.97 -9.75
N GLY A 52 21.50 3.49 -10.98
CA GLY A 52 20.80 4.18 -12.07
C GLY A 52 19.29 4.23 -11.86
N ASP A 53 18.74 3.24 -11.18
CA ASP A 53 17.30 3.05 -10.91
C ASP A 53 17.04 2.81 -9.41
N LEU A 54 17.46 3.75 -8.58
CA LEU A 54 17.33 3.62 -7.12
C LEU A 54 15.87 3.61 -6.67
N GLU A 55 15.01 4.38 -7.32
CA GLU A 55 13.61 4.51 -6.93
C GLU A 55 12.85 3.17 -7.01
N GLN A 56 13.11 2.36 -8.05
CA GLN A 56 12.50 1.05 -8.22
C GLN A 56 13.20 -0.05 -7.41
N ALA A 57 14.52 0.06 -7.23
CA ALA A 57 15.34 -0.98 -6.62
C ALA A 57 15.58 -0.80 -5.10
N SER A 58 15.18 0.32 -4.50
CA SER A 58 15.46 0.65 -3.08
C SER A 58 15.07 -0.48 -2.12
N HIS A 59 13.88 -1.05 -2.28
CA HIS A 59 13.39 -2.15 -1.44
C HIS A 59 14.20 -3.46 -1.61
N ILE A 60 14.80 -3.68 -2.78
CA ILE A 60 15.68 -4.83 -3.02
C ILE A 60 17.02 -4.59 -2.31
N TYR A 61 17.54 -3.34 -2.40
CA TYR A 61 18.77 -2.98 -1.66
C TYR A 61 18.57 -3.16 -0.16
N GLU A 62 17.50 -2.63 0.43
CA GLU A 62 17.21 -2.80 1.87
C GLU A 62 17.22 -4.27 2.26
N ARG A 63 16.46 -5.10 1.58
CA ARG A 63 16.33 -6.52 1.88
C ARG A 63 17.64 -7.28 1.71
N VAL A 64 18.37 -7.08 0.60
CA VAL A 64 19.60 -7.83 0.33
C VAL A 64 20.71 -7.38 1.26
N MET A 65 20.85 -6.09 1.54
CA MET A 65 21.87 -5.59 2.46
C MET A 65 21.62 -6.07 3.90
N ASP A 66 20.37 -6.12 4.33
CA ASP A 66 20.00 -6.72 5.63
C ASP A 66 20.33 -8.22 5.68
N GLU A 67 20.05 -8.99 4.63
CA GLU A 67 20.42 -10.41 4.52
C GLU A 67 21.93 -10.64 4.62
N TYR A 68 22.73 -9.68 4.17
CA TYR A 68 24.20 -9.71 4.25
C TYR A 68 24.74 -9.04 5.51
N GLU A 69 23.87 -8.53 6.40
CA GLU A 69 24.25 -7.80 7.62
C GLU A 69 25.14 -6.59 7.32
N ILE A 70 24.89 -5.90 6.20
CA ILE A 70 25.61 -4.72 5.78
C ILE A 70 24.82 -3.48 6.20
N PRO A 71 25.37 -2.63 7.08
CA PRO A 71 24.71 -1.40 7.45
C PRO A 71 24.71 -0.42 6.28
N VAL A 72 23.51 0.02 5.84
CA VAL A 72 23.37 0.93 4.71
C VAL A 72 22.63 2.21 5.10
N PHE A 73 22.88 3.25 4.35
CA PHE A 73 22.08 4.45 4.28
C PHE A 73 21.62 4.64 2.83
N ILE A 74 20.34 4.60 2.59
CA ILE A 74 19.75 4.80 1.26
C ILE A 74 19.28 6.25 1.14
N ASP A 75 19.94 7.02 0.27
CA ASP A 75 19.55 8.40 -0.07
C ASP A 75 18.43 8.37 -1.12
N ALA A 76 17.32 7.77 -0.75
CA ALA A 76 16.10 7.78 -1.52
C ALA A 76 15.08 8.68 -0.85
N ASN A 77 14.34 9.46 -1.64
CA ASN A 77 13.19 10.19 -1.09
C ASN A 77 12.09 9.19 -0.72
N ALA A 78 11.77 9.14 0.55
CA ALA A 78 10.55 8.48 0.97
C ALA A 78 9.35 9.28 0.46
N CYS A 79 8.62 8.72 -0.50
CA CYS A 79 7.39 9.33 -0.98
C CYS A 79 6.29 9.17 0.08
N LEU A 80 5.67 10.29 0.48
CA LEU A 80 4.55 10.31 1.45
C LEU A 80 3.26 9.65 0.93
N LYS A 81 3.20 9.24 -0.33
CA LYS A 81 1.96 8.73 -0.95
C LYS A 81 1.30 7.59 -0.17
N ALA A 82 2.09 6.69 0.40
CA ALA A 82 1.60 5.53 1.16
C ALA A 82 1.64 5.74 2.70
N ASN A 83 1.89 6.98 3.17
CA ASN A 83 1.98 7.23 4.59
C ASN A 83 0.59 7.35 5.22
N PRO A 84 0.33 6.75 6.41
CA PRO A 84 -0.95 6.82 7.10
C PRO A 84 -1.44 8.26 7.38
N CYS A 85 -0.54 9.21 7.63
CA CYS A 85 -0.90 10.61 7.82
C CYS A 85 -1.49 11.23 6.54
N ALA A 86 -0.78 11.09 5.41
CA ALA A 86 -1.27 11.59 4.13
C ALA A 86 -2.57 10.91 3.71
N GLU A 87 -2.69 9.60 3.97
CA GLU A 87 -3.90 8.83 3.69
C GLU A 87 -5.09 9.29 4.56
N THR A 88 -4.83 9.60 5.83
CA THR A 88 -5.86 10.15 6.72
C THR A 88 -6.36 11.51 6.22
N ILE A 89 -5.47 12.41 5.85
CA ILE A 89 -5.85 13.73 5.33
C ILE A 89 -6.69 13.60 4.05
N ARG A 90 -6.24 12.76 3.10
CA ARG A 90 -6.98 12.46 1.88
C ARG A 90 -8.37 11.92 2.15
N SER A 91 -8.44 10.94 3.05
CA SER A 91 -9.70 10.28 3.36
C SER A 91 -10.67 11.16 4.14
N VAL A 92 -10.20 12.03 5.05
CA VAL A 92 -11.03 13.05 5.70
C VAL A 92 -11.67 13.98 4.68
N LEU A 93 -10.87 14.50 3.76
CA LEU A 93 -11.37 15.37 2.69
C LEU A 93 -12.33 14.63 1.75
N ALA A 94 -12.06 13.35 1.45
CA ALA A 94 -12.96 12.52 0.67
C ALA A 94 -14.30 12.29 1.39
N VAL A 95 -14.30 12.04 2.72
CA VAL A 95 -15.54 11.92 3.52
C VAL A 95 -16.38 13.17 3.41
N LEU A 96 -15.77 14.35 3.45
CA LEU A 96 -16.46 15.63 3.36
C LEU A 96 -16.94 15.94 1.92
N ALA A 97 -16.14 15.57 0.90
CA ALA A 97 -16.46 15.80 -0.51
C ALA A 97 -17.53 14.85 -1.05
N ASP A 98 -17.52 13.59 -0.60
CA ASP A 98 -18.41 12.51 -1.07
C ASP A 98 -19.61 12.26 -0.13
N ASP A 99 -19.93 13.24 0.71
CA ASP A 99 -21.05 13.18 1.67
C ASP A 99 -21.08 11.87 2.48
N PHE A 100 -19.97 11.53 3.14
CA PHE A 100 -19.89 10.35 4.02
C PHE A 100 -20.24 9.03 3.30
N SER A 101 -19.68 8.86 2.09
CA SER A 101 -19.83 7.60 1.35
C SER A 101 -19.20 6.43 2.13
N TYR A 102 -19.68 5.20 1.86
CA TYR A 102 -19.13 4.01 2.51
C TYR A 102 -17.61 3.90 2.29
N ASP A 103 -17.16 4.08 1.06
CA ASP A 103 -15.76 3.92 0.69
C ASP A 103 -14.86 4.97 1.37
N SER A 104 -15.26 6.24 1.39
CA SER A 104 -14.49 7.31 2.01
C SER A 104 -14.42 7.16 3.53
N VAL A 105 -15.54 6.80 4.19
CA VAL A 105 -15.59 6.61 5.65
C VAL A 105 -14.68 5.47 6.10
N PHE A 106 -14.78 4.29 5.47
CA PHE A 106 -13.97 3.15 5.89
C PHE A 106 -12.51 3.24 5.43
N ARG A 107 -12.22 3.99 4.37
CA ARG A 107 -10.86 4.38 4.01
C ARG A 107 -10.23 5.23 5.12
N PHE A 108 -10.96 6.22 5.66
CA PHE A 108 -10.52 7.03 6.78
C PHE A 108 -10.28 6.19 8.05
N LEU A 109 -11.26 5.41 8.47
CA LEU A 109 -11.16 4.61 9.68
C LEU A 109 -10.02 3.58 9.62
N LYS A 110 -9.84 2.94 8.46
CA LYS A 110 -8.78 1.93 8.24
C LYS A 110 -7.38 2.52 8.02
N ALA A 111 -7.24 3.83 7.90
CA ALA A 111 -5.92 4.48 7.89
C ALA A 111 -5.16 4.33 9.22
N GLY A 112 -5.84 3.93 10.31
CA GLY A 112 -5.23 3.58 11.59
C GLY A 112 -4.83 4.79 12.46
N MET A 113 -5.31 5.99 12.13
CA MET A 113 -5.00 7.23 12.86
C MET A 113 -6.16 7.72 13.74
N THR A 114 -7.13 6.87 14.06
CA THR A 114 -8.22 7.14 15.00
C THR A 114 -7.97 6.41 16.32
N ASP A 115 -8.77 6.73 17.35
CA ASP A 115 -8.72 6.04 18.65
C ASP A 115 -9.65 4.81 18.69
N LEU A 116 -10.38 4.55 17.61
CA LEU A 116 -11.20 3.36 17.47
C LEU A 116 -10.33 2.12 17.25
N SER A 117 -10.64 1.04 17.95
CA SER A 117 -9.98 -0.23 17.74
C SER A 117 -10.34 -0.83 16.37
N PHE A 118 -9.50 -1.73 15.87
CA PHE A 118 -9.78 -2.43 14.61
C PHE A 118 -11.10 -3.22 14.69
N GLU A 119 -11.38 -3.82 15.85
CA GLU A 119 -12.62 -4.56 16.12
C GLU A 119 -13.84 -3.64 16.08
N ASP A 120 -13.75 -2.43 16.65
CA ASP A 120 -14.84 -1.44 16.59
C ASP A 120 -15.12 -1.01 15.14
N ILE A 121 -14.06 -0.78 14.36
CA ILE A 121 -14.16 -0.41 12.95
C ILE A 121 -14.85 -1.53 12.15
N GLU A 122 -14.49 -2.80 12.39
CA GLU A 122 -15.15 -3.94 11.72
C GLU A 122 -16.62 -4.08 12.10
N LEU A 123 -16.97 -3.86 13.37
CA LEU A 123 -18.35 -3.88 13.83
C LEU A 123 -19.17 -2.76 13.19
N LEU A 124 -18.62 -1.55 13.13
CA LEU A 124 -19.26 -0.42 12.47
C LEU A 124 -19.40 -0.66 10.96
N GLU A 125 -18.40 -1.29 10.32
CA GLU A 125 -18.46 -1.67 8.91
C GLU A 125 -19.56 -2.69 8.63
N ASN A 126 -19.67 -3.73 9.45
CA ASN A 126 -20.72 -4.73 9.33
C ASN A 126 -22.12 -4.10 9.52
N TYR A 127 -22.26 -3.16 10.44
CA TYR A 127 -23.48 -2.39 10.60
C TYR A 127 -23.81 -1.56 9.35
N ALA A 128 -22.82 -0.80 8.86
CA ALA A 128 -23.02 0.04 7.68
C ALA A 128 -23.38 -0.78 6.43
N LEU A 129 -22.73 -1.91 6.22
CA LEU A 129 -23.05 -2.85 5.13
C LEU A 129 -24.44 -3.43 5.27
N LYS A 130 -24.79 -3.91 6.48
CA LYS A 130 -26.09 -4.55 6.74
C LYS A 130 -27.26 -3.59 6.63
N ARG A 131 -27.07 -2.31 6.97
CA ARG A 131 -28.10 -1.27 6.96
C ARG A 131 -28.02 -0.32 5.77
N GLY A 132 -26.99 -0.47 4.92
CA GLY A 132 -26.78 0.40 3.76
C GLY A 132 -26.53 1.85 4.17
N VAL A 133 -25.81 2.09 5.27
CA VAL A 133 -25.55 3.43 5.79
C VAL A 133 -24.64 4.20 4.84
N ARG A 134 -25.17 5.23 4.20
CA ARG A 134 -24.46 6.13 3.27
C ARG A 134 -25.01 7.54 3.43
N GLY A 135 -24.14 8.53 3.30
CA GLY A 135 -24.53 9.93 3.46
C GLY A 135 -24.59 10.39 4.91
N TYR A 136 -24.28 11.66 5.13
CA TYR A 136 -24.25 12.26 6.48
C TYR A 136 -25.56 12.09 7.25
N SER A 137 -26.70 12.28 6.57
CA SER A 137 -28.02 12.20 7.22
C SER A 137 -28.27 10.83 7.86
N ARG A 138 -27.79 9.74 7.24
CA ARG A 138 -27.91 8.39 7.77
C ARG A 138 -26.90 8.10 8.86
N TRP A 139 -25.66 8.52 8.67
CA TRP A 139 -24.66 8.43 9.71
C TRP A 139 -25.03 9.18 10.99
N ASN A 140 -25.83 10.26 10.87
CA ASN A 140 -26.31 11.04 12.01
C ASN A 140 -27.53 10.44 12.72
N ARG A 141 -28.21 9.43 12.14
CA ARG A 141 -29.34 8.73 12.80
C ARG A 141 -28.79 7.72 13.80
N ALA A 142 -29.48 7.60 14.95
CA ALA A 142 -29.17 6.58 15.95
C ALA A 142 -29.37 5.17 15.40
N VAL A 143 -28.58 4.22 15.89
CA VAL A 143 -28.74 2.80 15.60
C VAL A 143 -30.09 2.33 16.16
N SER A 144 -30.84 1.51 15.41
CA SER A 144 -32.14 1.03 15.87
C SER A 144 -32.01 0.10 17.08
N GLU A 145 -32.90 0.22 18.08
CA GLU A 145 -32.91 -0.63 19.28
C GLU A 145 -32.96 -2.14 18.94
N ASN A 146 -33.62 -2.54 17.86
CA ASN A 146 -33.68 -3.93 17.43
C ASN A 146 -32.31 -4.45 16.97
N TYR A 147 -31.46 -3.60 16.41
CA TYR A 147 -30.10 -3.99 16.04
C TYR A 147 -29.22 -4.11 17.27
N GLU A 148 -29.27 -3.11 18.17
CA GLU A 148 -28.52 -3.12 19.43
C GLU A 148 -28.80 -4.35 20.29
N LYS A 149 -30.06 -4.80 20.40
CA LYS A 149 -30.43 -6.02 21.13
C LYS A 149 -29.85 -7.30 20.54
N THR A 150 -29.48 -7.29 19.28
CA THR A 150 -28.91 -8.47 18.57
C THR A 150 -27.40 -8.38 18.43
N SER A 151 -26.79 -7.22 18.66
CA SER A 151 -25.34 -7.01 18.62
C SER A 151 -24.70 -7.35 19.95
N PRO A 152 -23.52 -8.00 19.96
CA PRO A 152 -22.78 -8.27 21.18
C PRO A 152 -22.11 -7.03 21.79
N VAL A 153 -22.04 -5.92 21.05
CA VAL A 153 -21.35 -4.66 21.40
C VAL A 153 -22.26 -3.48 21.04
N ASN A 154 -22.12 -2.39 21.80
CA ASN A 154 -22.85 -1.15 21.58
C ASN A 154 -22.31 -0.39 20.34
N VAL A 155 -22.87 -0.69 19.16
CA VAL A 155 -22.48 -0.07 17.89
C VAL A 155 -22.85 1.42 17.87
N GLU A 156 -23.85 1.84 18.62
CA GLU A 156 -24.24 3.25 18.72
C GLU A 156 -23.13 4.10 19.36
N GLU A 157 -22.45 3.62 20.38
CA GLU A 157 -21.30 4.32 20.97
C GLU A 157 -20.16 4.52 19.96
N ILE A 158 -19.86 3.48 19.18
CA ILE A 158 -18.82 3.54 18.13
C ILE A 158 -19.22 4.55 17.04
N ARG A 159 -20.47 4.51 16.61
CA ARG A 159 -21.02 5.46 15.62
C ARG A 159 -20.95 6.91 16.14
N GLN A 160 -21.34 7.14 17.41
CA GLN A 160 -21.27 8.46 18.02
C GLN A 160 -19.83 8.95 18.14
N ALA A 161 -18.87 8.10 18.51
CA ALA A 161 -17.46 8.44 18.57
C ALA A 161 -16.95 8.87 17.18
N PHE A 162 -17.29 8.12 16.13
CA PHE A 162 -16.97 8.48 14.74
C PHE A 162 -17.59 9.83 14.35
N MET A 163 -18.91 10.02 14.56
CA MET A 163 -19.59 11.24 14.17
C MET A 163 -19.12 12.48 14.93
N LYS A 164 -18.68 12.31 16.18
CA LYS A 164 -18.12 13.38 17.00
C LYS A 164 -16.82 13.93 16.40
N MET A 165 -15.98 13.09 15.78
CA MET A 165 -14.75 13.54 15.13
C MET A 165 -15.04 14.55 14.02
N PHE A 166 -16.11 14.36 13.26
CA PHE A 166 -16.48 15.22 12.13
C PHE A 166 -17.37 16.41 12.47
N GLY A 167 -17.77 16.56 13.75
CA GLY A 167 -18.76 17.56 14.16
C GLY A 167 -18.41 19.00 13.81
N ASP A 168 -17.18 19.43 14.05
CA ASP A 168 -16.75 20.80 13.86
C ASP A 168 -16.22 21.05 12.44
N ILE A 169 -15.36 20.19 11.92
CA ILE A 169 -14.81 20.32 10.56
C ILE A 169 -15.93 20.38 9.51
N ARG A 170 -16.97 19.55 9.66
CA ARG A 170 -18.10 19.55 8.74
C ARG A 170 -18.87 20.87 8.71
N LYS A 171 -19.01 21.57 9.86
CA LYS A 171 -19.69 22.86 9.90
C LYS A 171 -19.00 23.88 9.02
N VAL A 172 -17.67 23.92 9.06
CA VAL A 172 -16.86 24.82 8.23
C VAL A 172 -16.96 24.45 6.76
N PHE A 173 -16.82 23.16 6.43
CA PHE A 173 -16.88 22.69 5.04
C PHE A 173 -18.29 22.76 4.41
N ALA A 174 -19.34 22.88 5.22
CA ALA A 174 -20.71 23.10 4.75
C ALA A 174 -21.06 24.58 4.60
N ASP A 175 -20.26 25.51 5.12
CA ASP A 175 -20.51 26.95 5.00
C ASP A 175 -20.13 27.46 3.61
N LYS A 176 -21.13 27.90 2.84
CA LYS A 176 -20.93 28.50 1.51
C LYS A 176 -20.14 29.81 1.51
N LYS A 177 -19.90 30.40 2.67
CA LYS A 177 -19.12 31.62 2.83
C LYS A 177 -17.66 31.36 3.14
N ALA A 178 -17.32 30.14 3.57
CA ALA A 178 -15.97 29.75 3.92
C ALA A 178 -15.00 30.02 2.74
N VAL A 179 -13.80 30.41 3.09
CA VAL A 179 -12.66 30.58 2.18
C VAL A 179 -11.62 29.51 2.46
N THR A 180 -10.61 29.40 1.63
CA THR A 180 -9.56 28.36 1.75
C THR A 180 -8.88 28.37 3.12
N LYS A 181 -8.65 29.54 3.69
CA LYS A 181 -8.09 29.66 5.05
C LYS A 181 -8.94 28.93 6.09
N ASP A 182 -10.26 29.09 6.05
CA ASP A 182 -11.17 28.43 6.98
C ASP A 182 -11.07 26.90 6.85
N TYR A 183 -10.88 26.38 5.63
CA TYR A 183 -10.70 24.94 5.38
C TYR A 183 -9.37 24.44 5.93
N VAL A 184 -8.29 25.21 5.75
CA VAL A 184 -6.96 24.86 6.27
C VAL A 184 -6.97 24.82 7.79
N GLU A 185 -7.51 25.86 8.45
CA GLU A 185 -7.64 25.93 9.90
C GLU A 185 -8.46 24.75 10.44
N ALA A 186 -9.64 24.49 9.86
CA ALA A 186 -10.49 23.39 10.29
C ALA A 186 -9.85 22.00 10.09
N LEU A 187 -9.07 21.82 9.03
CA LEU A 187 -8.33 20.57 8.80
C LEU A 187 -7.18 20.41 9.81
N TYR A 188 -6.46 21.49 10.10
CA TYR A 188 -5.42 21.47 11.12
C TYR A 188 -5.97 21.14 12.51
N ASP A 189 -7.07 21.79 12.92
CA ASP A 189 -7.76 21.52 14.19
C ASP A 189 -8.25 20.07 14.27
N PHE A 190 -8.73 19.53 13.16
CA PHE A 190 -9.11 18.11 13.08
C PHE A 190 -7.92 17.18 13.33
N LEU A 191 -6.75 17.46 12.75
CA LEU A 191 -5.54 16.66 12.97
C LEU A 191 -5.09 16.72 14.45
N LEU A 192 -5.22 17.87 15.10
CA LEU A 192 -4.96 18.00 16.54
C LEU A 192 -5.98 17.20 17.35
N GLN A 193 -7.26 17.25 17.01
CA GLN A 193 -8.33 16.53 17.70
C GLN A 193 -8.13 15.01 17.70
N ILE A 194 -7.60 14.44 16.59
CA ILE A 194 -7.31 13.00 16.50
C ILE A 194 -5.91 12.62 17.01
N HIS A 195 -5.20 13.56 17.66
CA HIS A 195 -3.84 13.34 18.19
C HIS A 195 -2.83 12.84 17.16
N MET A 196 -2.87 13.41 15.94
CA MET A 196 -2.04 12.96 14.82
C MET A 196 -0.55 13.05 15.13
N TYR A 197 -0.10 14.15 15.73
CA TYR A 197 1.30 14.35 16.08
C TYR A 197 1.81 13.30 17.05
N GLU A 198 1.07 13.04 18.12
CA GLU A 198 1.41 12.07 19.16
C GLU A 198 1.48 10.64 18.59
N LYS A 199 0.58 10.28 17.70
CA LYS A 199 0.56 8.97 17.02
C LYS A 199 1.75 8.79 16.08
N LEU A 200 2.13 9.84 15.36
CA LEU A 200 3.33 9.81 14.50
C LEU A 200 4.62 9.69 15.33
N GLU A 201 4.73 10.42 16.45
CA GLU A 201 5.88 10.30 17.35
C GLU A 201 5.94 8.93 18.04
N ALA A 202 4.80 8.35 18.41
CA ALA A 202 4.75 6.99 18.95
C ALA A 202 5.26 5.98 17.90
N ARG A 203 4.80 6.08 16.65
CA ARG A 203 5.25 5.19 15.57
C ARG A 203 6.73 5.36 15.25
N LYS A 204 7.25 6.58 15.27
CA LYS A 204 8.68 6.86 15.15
C LYS A 204 9.49 6.14 16.22
N ASN A 205 9.06 6.20 17.48
CA ASN A 205 9.75 5.54 18.58
C ASN A 205 9.74 4.01 18.44
N GLU A 206 8.60 3.41 18.03
CA GLU A 206 8.51 1.99 17.72
C GLU A 206 9.50 1.59 16.61
N LEU A 207 9.60 2.38 15.53
CA LEU A 207 10.54 2.14 14.45
C LEU A 207 12.00 2.23 14.92
N TYR A 208 12.31 3.11 15.86
CA TYR A 208 13.63 3.18 16.45
C TYR A 208 13.96 1.94 17.31
N GLU A 209 12.98 1.42 18.06
CA GLU A 209 13.13 0.17 18.80
C GLU A 209 13.31 -1.03 17.87
N GLU A 210 12.65 -1.04 16.71
CA GLU A 210 12.82 -2.01 15.64
C GLU A 210 14.14 -1.85 14.88
N ASN A 211 15.00 -0.89 15.23
CA ASN A 211 16.24 -0.52 14.53
C ASN A 211 16.03 -0.01 13.08
N ARG A 212 14.82 0.48 12.76
CA ARG A 212 14.42 1.09 11.47
C ARG A 212 14.57 2.61 11.52
N ILE A 213 15.78 3.09 11.81
CA ILE A 213 16.05 4.49 12.12
C ILE A 213 15.65 5.44 10.99
N ASN A 214 15.98 5.08 9.74
CA ASN A 214 15.69 5.93 8.57
C ASN A 214 14.18 6.17 8.40
N GLU A 215 13.36 5.13 8.64
CA GLU A 215 11.92 5.26 8.59
C GLU A 215 11.37 6.07 9.76
N GLY A 216 11.94 5.89 10.95
CA GLY A 216 11.60 6.70 12.12
C GLY A 216 11.88 8.19 11.89
N ASP A 217 13.04 8.54 11.31
CA ASP A 217 13.39 9.92 10.93
C ASP A 217 12.41 10.48 9.89
N ALA A 218 11.98 9.67 8.94
CA ALA A 218 10.96 10.06 7.97
C ALA A 218 9.63 10.38 8.65
N TYR A 219 9.15 9.51 9.56
CA TYR A 219 7.92 9.74 10.32
C TYR A 219 7.97 11.02 11.16
N GLY A 220 9.11 11.33 11.80
CA GLY A 220 9.28 12.55 12.60
C GLY A 220 9.17 13.86 11.79
N GLN A 221 9.42 13.83 10.48
CA GLN A 221 9.35 15.02 9.63
C GLN A 221 7.97 15.25 8.99
N ILE A 222 7.11 14.22 8.95
CA ILE A 222 5.86 14.24 8.17
C ILE A 222 4.92 15.34 8.64
N PHE A 223 4.68 15.44 9.94
CA PHE A 223 3.74 16.41 10.49
C PHE A 223 4.19 17.85 10.19
N GLU A 224 5.47 18.18 10.43
CA GLU A 224 6.03 19.50 10.15
C GLU A 224 5.90 19.87 8.67
N LYS A 225 6.20 18.94 7.77
CA LYS A 225 6.09 19.18 6.33
C LYS A 225 4.64 19.33 5.87
N THR A 226 3.72 18.61 6.49
CA THR A 226 2.29 18.76 6.25
C THR A 226 1.79 20.14 6.70
N VAL A 227 2.21 20.60 7.88
CA VAL A 227 1.88 21.95 8.37
C VAL A 227 2.44 23.02 7.42
N ARG A 228 3.69 22.88 6.99
CA ARG A 228 4.28 23.81 6.00
C ARG A 228 3.54 23.82 4.66
N LEU A 229 2.98 22.69 4.24
CA LEU A 229 2.10 22.66 3.06
C LEU A 229 0.82 23.48 3.31
N PHE A 230 0.22 23.35 4.47
CA PHE A 230 -0.98 24.10 4.85
C PHE A 230 -0.71 25.60 4.92
N ASP A 231 0.40 26.01 5.54
CA ASP A 231 0.85 27.42 5.58
C ASP A 231 1.00 27.97 4.15
N LYS A 232 1.59 27.20 3.25
CA LYS A 232 1.78 27.61 1.85
C LYS A 232 0.45 27.71 1.08
N ILE A 233 -0.49 26.81 1.32
CA ILE A 233 -1.83 26.88 0.72
C ILE A 233 -2.56 28.12 1.25
N GLU A 234 -2.48 28.42 2.55
CA GLU A 234 -3.07 29.61 3.14
C GLU A 234 -2.44 30.89 2.58
N GLU A 235 -1.11 30.97 2.48
CA GLU A 235 -0.40 32.12 1.93
C GLU A 235 -0.79 32.45 0.48
N LEU A 236 -0.94 31.41 -0.36
CA LEU A 236 -1.18 31.58 -1.79
C LEU A 236 -2.67 31.70 -2.14
N LEU A 237 -3.55 31.02 -1.41
CA LEU A 237 -4.95 30.84 -1.78
C LEU A 237 -5.93 31.19 -0.64
N GLY A 238 -5.45 31.67 0.52
CA GLY A 238 -6.25 31.82 1.75
C GLY A 238 -7.57 32.56 1.57
N ASP A 239 -7.57 33.66 0.83
CA ASP A 239 -8.78 34.48 0.56
C ASP A 239 -9.63 33.96 -0.60
N THR A 240 -9.20 32.89 -1.27
CA THR A 240 -9.91 32.34 -2.44
C THR A 240 -11.06 31.45 -1.99
N LYS A 241 -12.21 31.58 -2.66
CA LYS A 241 -13.34 30.67 -2.50
C LYS A 241 -13.20 29.50 -3.45
N MET A 242 -13.31 28.31 -2.93
CA MET A 242 -13.28 27.08 -3.73
C MET A 242 -14.24 26.03 -3.17
N SER A 243 -14.57 25.07 -3.98
CA SER A 243 -15.34 23.91 -3.53
C SER A 243 -14.47 22.95 -2.71
N VAL A 244 -15.10 22.11 -1.88
CA VAL A 244 -14.42 21.06 -1.11
C VAL A 244 -13.60 20.14 -2.03
N LYS A 245 -14.10 19.85 -3.22
CA LYS A 245 -13.44 18.99 -4.20
C LYS A 245 -12.18 19.64 -4.77
N GLU A 246 -12.23 20.91 -5.12
CA GLU A 246 -11.05 21.65 -5.58
C GLU A 246 -9.99 21.74 -4.48
N PHE A 247 -10.41 22.00 -3.25
CA PHE A 247 -9.50 21.99 -2.09
C PHE A 247 -8.85 20.61 -1.89
N TYR A 248 -9.63 19.52 -1.98
CA TYR A 248 -9.11 18.17 -1.93
C TYR A 248 -8.04 17.91 -2.99
N GLU A 249 -8.27 18.30 -4.25
CA GLU A 249 -7.33 18.12 -5.36
C GLU A 249 -6.01 18.89 -5.14
N ILE A 250 -6.10 20.10 -4.58
CA ILE A 250 -4.92 20.91 -4.24
C ILE A 250 -4.10 20.26 -3.12
N VAL A 251 -4.77 19.83 -2.05
CA VAL A 251 -4.11 19.18 -0.91
C VAL A 251 -3.48 17.85 -1.34
N ASP A 252 -4.20 17.03 -2.12
CA ASP A 252 -3.69 15.75 -2.62
C ASP A 252 -2.46 15.91 -3.51
N THR A 253 -2.49 16.90 -4.40
CA THR A 253 -1.32 17.26 -5.22
C THR A 253 -0.14 17.68 -4.34
N GLY A 254 -0.37 18.58 -3.38
CA GLY A 254 0.67 19.04 -2.48
C GLY A 254 1.25 17.92 -1.61
N LEU A 255 0.42 17.03 -1.06
CA LEU A 255 0.87 15.85 -0.30
C LEU A 255 1.69 14.88 -1.16
N SER A 256 1.36 14.79 -2.45
CA SER A 256 2.07 13.90 -3.39
C SER A 256 3.47 14.43 -3.74
N ASP A 257 3.67 15.71 -3.66
CA ASP A 257 4.95 16.39 -3.94
C ASP A 257 5.85 16.53 -2.69
N ILE A 258 5.35 16.21 -1.50
CA ILE A 258 6.17 16.22 -0.29
C ILE A 258 7.20 15.09 -0.34
N GLU A 259 8.46 15.49 -0.36
CA GLU A 259 9.60 14.61 -0.24
C GLU A 259 10.17 14.69 1.20
N VAL A 260 10.38 13.53 1.81
CA VAL A 260 11.04 13.44 3.12
C VAL A 260 12.49 13.09 2.88
N GLY A 261 13.39 14.02 3.19
CA GLY A 261 14.83 13.78 3.12
C GLY A 261 15.33 13.14 4.42
N VAL A 262 16.16 12.11 4.31
CA VAL A 262 16.82 11.50 5.44
C VAL A 262 18.23 12.08 5.55
N VAL A 263 18.64 12.50 6.75
CA VAL A 263 19.98 13.03 6.98
C VAL A 263 20.97 11.87 7.11
N PRO A 264 22.09 11.85 6.36
CA PRO A 264 23.08 10.81 6.48
C PRO A 264 23.60 10.72 7.92
N PRO A 265 23.51 9.55 8.59
CA PRO A 265 24.07 9.39 9.90
C PRO A 265 25.61 9.42 9.85
N THR A 266 26.25 9.91 10.91
CA THR A 266 27.72 9.91 11.08
C THR A 266 28.33 8.51 11.34
N VAL A 267 27.51 7.46 11.28
CA VAL A 267 27.86 6.07 11.60
C VAL A 267 28.50 5.37 10.39
N ASP A 268 29.34 4.36 10.64
CA ASP A 268 30.00 3.55 9.60
C ASP A 268 28.99 2.72 8.78
N ARG A 269 28.52 3.27 7.64
CA ARG A 269 27.51 2.68 6.76
C ARG A 269 27.88 2.86 5.29
N VAL A 270 27.43 1.95 4.44
CA VAL A 270 27.52 2.11 2.98
C VAL A 270 26.48 3.12 2.52
N LEU A 271 26.91 4.10 1.75
CA LEU A 271 26.01 5.08 1.12
C LEU A 271 25.46 4.51 -0.18
N ILE A 272 24.14 4.45 -0.31
CA ILE A 272 23.45 4.09 -1.55
C ILE A 272 22.70 5.33 -2.03
N GLY A 273 22.96 5.78 -3.24
CA GLY A 273 22.33 6.97 -3.79
C GLY A 273 22.08 6.90 -5.28
N ASP A 274 21.39 7.91 -5.80
CA ASP A 274 21.19 8.07 -7.24
C ASP A 274 22.30 8.93 -7.89
N ILE A 275 22.26 9.03 -9.21
CA ILE A 275 23.27 9.75 -10.01
C ILE A 275 23.28 11.25 -9.67
N THR A 276 22.15 11.85 -9.29
CA THR A 276 21.99 13.29 -9.18
C THR A 276 22.17 13.84 -7.77
N ARG A 277 21.95 13.02 -6.74
CA ARG A 277 21.84 13.44 -5.34
C ARG A 277 23.03 13.12 -4.47
N SER A 278 23.79 12.07 -4.80
CA SER A 278 24.80 11.55 -3.90
C SER A 278 26.02 12.43 -3.80
N ARG A 279 26.18 13.09 -2.64
CA ARG A 279 27.40 13.81 -2.28
C ARG A 279 28.47 12.81 -1.83
N LEU A 280 29.18 12.25 -2.80
CA LEU A 280 30.24 11.26 -2.55
C LEU A 280 31.54 11.98 -2.17
N ASN A 281 31.83 12.11 -0.88
CA ASN A 281 33.09 12.66 -0.40
C ASN A 281 33.98 11.54 0.14
N HIS A 282 35.26 11.51 -0.28
CA HIS A 282 36.28 10.58 0.21
C HIS A 282 35.93 9.08 0.05
N ILE A 283 35.32 8.70 -1.08
CA ILE A 283 34.99 7.31 -1.40
C ILE A 283 36.22 6.60 -1.98
N LYS A 284 36.52 5.43 -1.45
CA LYS A 284 37.61 4.56 -1.97
C LYS A 284 37.08 3.56 -2.99
N VAL A 285 35.92 2.97 -2.73
CA VAL A 285 35.30 1.96 -3.58
C VAL A 285 33.92 2.43 -4.00
N LEU A 286 33.65 2.41 -5.30
CA LEU A 286 32.36 2.77 -5.87
C LEU A 286 31.78 1.62 -6.67
N PHE A 287 30.54 1.30 -6.38
CA PHE A 287 29.69 0.44 -7.21
C PHE A 287 28.74 1.32 -8.02
N PHE A 288 28.81 1.22 -9.35
CA PHE A 288 27.88 1.88 -10.26
C PHE A 288 27.01 0.83 -10.92
N THR A 289 25.77 0.73 -10.48
CA THR A 289 24.85 -0.36 -10.79
C THR A 289 23.74 0.08 -11.72
N SER A 290 23.05 -0.88 -12.32
CA SER A 290 21.95 -0.67 -13.28
C SER A 290 22.38 0.17 -14.48
N VAL A 291 23.62 -0.06 -14.98
CA VAL A 291 24.14 0.65 -16.16
C VAL A 291 23.56 0.05 -17.45
N ASN A 292 22.24 0.17 -17.57
CA ASN A 292 21.46 -0.36 -18.67
C ASN A 292 20.97 0.75 -19.62
N ASP A 293 20.68 0.38 -20.86
CA ASP A 293 20.14 1.28 -21.87
C ASP A 293 18.76 1.83 -21.42
N GLY A 294 18.59 3.15 -21.50
CA GLY A 294 17.39 3.83 -21.05
C GLY A 294 17.34 4.13 -19.53
N ILE A 295 18.20 3.49 -18.73
CA ILE A 295 18.37 3.80 -17.29
C ILE A 295 19.55 4.75 -17.10
N VAL A 296 20.71 4.41 -17.65
CA VAL A 296 21.92 5.26 -17.56
C VAL A 296 22.55 5.40 -18.95
N PRO A 297 22.50 6.55 -19.55
CA PRO A 297 21.73 7.77 -19.21
C PRO A 297 20.22 7.56 -19.30
N LYS A 298 19.47 8.35 -18.54
CA LYS A 298 17.99 8.30 -18.59
C LYS A 298 17.47 8.65 -19.97
N ALA A 299 16.50 7.88 -20.44
CA ALA A 299 15.84 8.19 -21.69
C ALA A 299 15.06 9.51 -21.59
N PRO A 300 15.08 10.39 -22.62
CA PRO A 300 14.31 11.62 -22.58
C PRO A 300 12.82 11.32 -22.45
N LYS A 301 12.12 12.07 -21.59
CA LYS A 301 10.67 11.91 -21.36
C LYS A 301 9.91 12.28 -22.65
N LYS A 302 9.17 11.32 -23.22
CA LYS A 302 8.28 11.57 -24.36
C LYS A 302 7.02 12.32 -23.91
N GLY A 303 6.49 13.21 -24.76
CA GLY A 303 5.18 13.85 -24.53
C GLY A 303 5.23 15.25 -23.89
N ARG A 304 6.29 16.01 -24.07
CA ARG A 304 6.35 17.42 -23.66
C ARG A 304 5.44 18.29 -24.52
N ILE A 305 4.79 19.28 -23.91
CA ILE A 305 3.91 20.25 -24.58
C ILE A 305 4.73 21.21 -25.45
N LEU A 306 5.95 21.59 -25.00
CA LEU A 306 6.84 22.51 -25.69
C LEU A 306 8.02 21.75 -26.29
N SER A 307 8.26 21.91 -27.59
CA SER A 307 9.48 21.42 -28.24
C SER A 307 10.70 22.23 -27.84
N ASP A 308 11.92 21.72 -28.09
CA ASP A 308 13.16 22.45 -27.82
C ASP A 308 13.21 23.77 -28.60
N ARG A 309 12.67 23.81 -29.84
CA ARG A 309 12.58 25.01 -30.65
C ARG A 309 11.64 26.06 -30.05
N ASP A 310 10.50 25.65 -29.51
CA ASP A 310 9.56 26.55 -28.83
C ASP A 310 10.22 27.16 -27.59
N ARG A 311 11.02 26.36 -26.88
CA ARG A 311 11.77 26.78 -25.69
C ARG A 311 12.85 27.81 -26.03
N ASP A 312 13.57 27.58 -27.14
CA ASP A 312 14.59 28.57 -27.61
C ASP A 312 13.91 29.89 -27.93
N ILE A 313 12.77 29.92 -28.63
CA ILE A 313 12.01 31.14 -28.95
C ILE A 313 11.52 31.85 -27.66
N LEU A 314 10.99 31.09 -26.69
CA LEU A 314 10.51 31.67 -25.43
C LEU A 314 11.66 32.20 -24.57
N SER A 315 12.82 31.55 -24.58
CA SER A 315 14.04 32.01 -23.93
C SER A 315 14.56 33.33 -24.55
N ASP A 316 14.52 33.43 -25.89
CA ASP A 316 14.88 34.66 -26.59
C ASP A 316 13.92 35.84 -26.25
N CYS A 317 12.68 35.51 -25.87
CA CYS A 317 11.71 36.48 -25.34
C CYS A 317 11.92 36.85 -23.86
N GLY A 318 12.98 36.33 -23.20
CA GLY A 318 13.31 36.64 -21.80
C GLY A 318 12.57 35.76 -20.75
N LEU A 319 11.94 34.67 -21.17
CA LEU A 319 11.30 33.75 -20.25
C LEU A 319 12.31 32.66 -19.80
N GLU A 320 12.59 32.61 -18.51
CA GLU A 320 13.36 31.51 -17.92
C GLU A 320 12.52 30.21 -17.87
N LEU A 321 12.93 29.21 -18.62
CA LEU A 321 12.29 27.91 -18.66
C LEU A 321 13.18 26.83 -18.04
N ALA A 322 12.56 25.77 -17.56
CA ALA A 322 13.29 24.57 -17.11
C ALA A 322 14.23 24.04 -18.22
N PRO A 323 15.36 23.39 -17.90
CA PRO A 323 16.34 22.93 -18.87
C PRO A 323 15.75 22.10 -20.00
N SER A 324 16.24 22.31 -21.24
CA SER A 324 15.88 21.51 -22.41
C SER A 324 16.40 20.06 -22.28
N ASP A 325 15.89 19.14 -23.09
CA ASP A 325 16.39 17.74 -23.10
C ASP A 325 17.88 17.68 -23.43
N LYS A 326 18.35 18.56 -24.30
CA LYS A 326 19.76 18.68 -24.63
C LYS A 326 20.61 19.14 -23.44
N GLN A 327 20.14 20.13 -22.69
CA GLN A 327 20.81 20.60 -21.48
C GLN A 327 20.80 19.54 -20.39
N ASN A 328 19.67 18.87 -20.17
CA ASN A 328 19.57 17.77 -19.21
C ASN A 328 20.53 16.62 -19.56
N SER A 329 20.67 16.29 -20.84
CA SER A 329 21.63 15.26 -21.28
C SER A 329 23.08 15.64 -21.01
N TYR A 330 23.45 16.92 -21.12
CA TYR A 330 24.79 17.39 -20.75
C TYR A 330 25.01 17.36 -19.24
N ILE A 331 24.00 17.77 -18.47
CA ILE A 331 24.05 17.73 -17.00
C ILE A 331 24.24 16.28 -16.53
N GLU A 332 23.49 15.34 -17.09
CA GLU A 332 23.59 13.94 -16.73
C GLU A 332 24.96 13.34 -17.12
N GLN A 333 25.49 13.66 -18.29
CA GLN A 333 26.85 13.28 -18.67
C GLN A 333 27.90 13.82 -17.72
N PHE A 334 27.71 15.04 -17.22
CA PHE A 334 28.61 15.63 -16.21
C PHE A 334 28.52 14.89 -14.89
N TYR A 335 27.33 14.52 -14.43
CA TYR A 335 27.19 13.72 -13.22
C TYR A 335 27.83 12.34 -13.36
N ILE A 336 27.59 11.63 -14.47
CA ILE A 336 28.22 10.33 -14.76
C ILE A 336 29.74 10.47 -14.75
N TYR A 337 30.29 11.49 -15.41
CA TYR A 337 31.73 11.75 -15.38
C TYR A 337 32.24 11.95 -13.93
N THR A 338 31.53 12.74 -13.16
CA THR A 338 31.88 13.03 -11.76
C THR A 338 31.87 11.76 -10.93
N ILE A 339 30.87 10.90 -11.07
CA ILE A 339 30.75 9.62 -10.36
C ILE A 339 31.90 8.68 -10.71
N LEU A 340 32.17 8.49 -12.00
CA LEU A 340 33.22 7.58 -12.48
C LEU A 340 34.64 8.01 -12.05
N THR A 341 34.84 9.27 -11.71
CA THR A 341 36.14 9.83 -11.28
C THR A 341 36.28 10.00 -9.76
N LYS A 342 35.26 9.65 -8.97
CA LYS A 342 35.25 9.78 -7.51
C LYS A 342 36.06 8.75 -6.75
N PRO A 343 35.99 7.43 -7.08
CA PRO A 343 36.65 6.42 -6.28
C PRO A 343 38.19 6.53 -6.41
N SER A 344 38.91 6.35 -5.29
CA SER A 344 40.38 6.37 -5.28
C SER A 344 41.00 4.98 -5.56
N ASP A 345 40.32 3.90 -5.20
CA ASP A 345 40.87 2.56 -5.21
C ASP A 345 40.20 1.64 -6.23
N HIS A 346 38.88 1.39 -6.11
CA HIS A 346 38.18 0.46 -6.98
C HIS A 346 36.89 1.06 -7.54
N LEU A 347 36.61 0.77 -8.82
CA LEU A 347 35.38 1.08 -9.52
C LEU A 347 34.77 -0.23 -10.05
N TYR A 348 33.60 -0.60 -9.53
CA TYR A 348 32.78 -1.70 -10.01
C TYR A 348 31.63 -1.16 -10.83
N ILE A 349 31.51 -1.58 -12.07
CA ILE A 349 30.39 -1.21 -12.96
C ILE A 349 29.61 -2.49 -13.22
N SER A 350 28.29 -2.43 -13.08
CA SER A 350 27.45 -3.59 -13.35
C SER A 350 26.18 -3.25 -14.12
N TYR A 351 25.67 -4.26 -14.79
CA TYR A 351 24.38 -4.21 -15.49
C TYR A 351 23.71 -5.58 -15.42
N HIS A 352 22.39 -5.59 -15.51
CA HIS A 352 21.59 -6.81 -15.48
C HIS A 352 20.95 -7.09 -16.85
N LYS A 353 20.68 -8.37 -17.15
CA LYS A 353 20.07 -8.83 -18.40
C LYS A 353 18.53 -8.80 -18.36
N LEU A 354 17.93 -8.90 -17.15
CA LEU A 354 16.49 -8.84 -16.92
C LEU A 354 16.15 -7.78 -15.87
N SER A 355 15.12 -7.00 -16.13
CA SER A 355 14.58 -6.03 -15.15
C SER A 355 13.85 -6.73 -14.00
N THR A 356 13.39 -5.95 -13.00
CA THR A 356 12.53 -6.44 -11.91
C THR A 356 11.20 -7.02 -12.40
N SER A 357 10.72 -6.57 -13.57
CA SER A 357 9.53 -7.11 -14.26
C SER A 357 9.84 -8.26 -15.24
N LEU A 358 11.08 -8.80 -15.22
CA LEU A 358 11.57 -9.87 -16.11
C LEU A 358 11.60 -9.49 -17.59
N GLU A 359 11.64 -8.20 -17.91
CA GLU A 359 11.84 -7.73 -19.26
C GLU A 359 13.33 -7.75 -19.65
N SER A 360 13.64 -8.09 -20.89
CA SER A 360 15.02 -8.13 -21.38
C SER A 360 15.62 -6.72 -21.45
N MET A 361 16.76 -6.54 -20.80
CA MET A 361 17.50 -5.29 -20.72
C MET A 361 18.80 -5.36 -21.53
N ARG A 362 19.19 -4.23 -22.11
CA ARG A 362 20.45 -4.11 -22.84
C ARG A 362 21.46 -3.32 -22.04
N PRO A 363 22.76 -3.64 -22.14
CA PRO A 363 23.81 -2.81 -21.54
C PRO A 363 23.80 -1.40 -22.17
N SER A 364 24.11 -0.40 -21.36
CA SER A 364 24.21 0.98 -21.82
C SER A 364 25.33 1.16 -22.86
N TYR A 365 25.10 2.06 -23.83
CA TYR A 365 26.15 2.46 -24.78
C TYR A 365 27.40 3.06 -24.09
N LEU A 366 27.24 3.53 -22.84
CA LEU A 366 28.32 4.04 -22.01
C LEU A 366 29.42 2.98 -21.81
N LEU A 367 29.02 1.71 -21.63
CA LEU A 367 29.96 0.60 -21.45
C LEU A 367 30.84 0.41 -22.68
N GLY A 368 30.28 0.54 -23.88
CA GLY A 368 31.05 0.49 -25.13
C GLY A 368 32.08 1.64 -25.23
N ARG A 369 31.76 2.82 -24.70
CA ARG A 369 32.70 3.95 -24.60
C ARG A 369 33.82 3.68 -23.61
N ILE A 370 33.49 3.15 -22.43
CA ILE A 370 34.46 2.77 -21.39
C ILE A 370 35.41 1.68 -21.92
N SER A 371 34.89 0.63 -22.55
CA SER A 371 35.70 -0.43 -23.14
C SER A 371 36.59 0.08 -24.29
N SER A 372 36.21 1.13 -24.99
CA SER A 372 37.07 1.75 -26.00
C SER A 372 38.28 2.50 -25.41
N ILE A 373 38.17 2.98 -24.18
CA ILE A 373 39.28 3.60 -23.41
C ILE A 373 40.14 2.51 -22.77
N PHE A 374 39.48 1.47 -22.25
CA PHE A 374 40.09 0.34 -21.55
C PHE A 374 39.87 -0.97 -22.33
N PRO A 375 40.68 -1.28 -23.36
CA PRO A 375 40.46 -2.44 -24.24
C PRO A 375 40.56 -3.80 -23.56
N SER A 376 41.22 -3.87 -22.42
CA SER A 376 41.35 -5.10 -21.61
C SER A 376 40.15 -5.34 -20.69
N LEU A 377 39.22 -4.37 -20.57
CA LEU A 377 38.04 -4.50 -19.73
C LEU A 377 37.00 -5.39 -20.45
N GLN A 378 36.74 -6.57 -19.89
CA GLN A 378 35.71 -7.49 -20.34
C GLN A 378 34.65 -7.65 -19.25
N ALA A 379 33.43 -7.88 -19.66
CA ALA A 379 32.35 -8.15 -18.71
C ALA A 379 32.50 -9.59 -18.17
N GLU A 380 32.62 -9.72 -16.87
CA GLU A 380 32.57 -10.99 -16.16
C GLU A 380 31.11 -11.34 -15.85
N GLU A 381 30.71 -12.57 -16.14
CA GLU A 381 29.38 -13.04 -15.79
C GLU A 381 29.36 -13.49 -14.31
N TYR A 382 28.38 -12.96 -13.56
CA TYR A 382 28.16 -13.35 -12.17
C TYR A 382 26.87 -14.16 -12.06
N ASP A 383 27.00 -15.33 -11.45
CA ASP A 383 25.87 -16.20 -11.11
C ASP A 383 25.75 -16.28 -9.58
N ALA A 384 24.68 -15.66 -9.04
CA ALA A 384 24.43 -15.66 -7.61
C ALA A 384 24.14 -17.06 -7.04
N ALA A 385 23.67 -17.99 -7.89
CA ALA A 385 23.38 -19.36 -7.48
C ALA A 385 24.65 -20.19 -7.24
N SER A 386 25.75 -19.86 -7.93
CA SER A 386 27.04 -20.54 -7.78
C SER A 386 27.87 -20.06 -6.60
N CYS A 387 27.48 -18.97 -5.93
CA CYS A 387 28.23 -18.41 -4.81
C CYS A 387 27.85 -19.08 -3.49
N MET A 388 28.88 -19.50 -2.73
CA MET A 388 28.70 -20.02 -1.36
C MET A 388 28.05 -18.95 -0.45
N PRO A 389 27.00 -19.30 0.31
CA PRO A 389 26.42 -18.38 1.26
C PRO A 389 27.36 -18.10 2.43
N ASP A 390 27.50 -16.83 2.76
CA ASP A 390 28.43 -16.33 3.78
C ASP A 390 27.72 -15.76 5.03
N THR A 391 26.38 -15.77 5.04
CA THR A 391 25.54 -15.39 6.18
C THR A 391 24.55 -16.51 6.55
N VAL A 392 24.04 -16.45 7.79
CA VAL A 392 23.02 -17.40 8.28
C VAL A 392 21.77 -17.36 7.41
N ASN A 393 21.26 -16.16 7.15
CA ASN A 393 20.02 -15.99 6.37
C ASN A 393 20.15 -16.54 4.94
N ARG A 394 21.28 -16.31 4.29
CA ARG A 394 21.55 -16.88 2.96
C ARG A 394 21.69 -18.40 2.99
N SER A 395 22.35 -18.91 4.02
CA SER A 395 22.48 -20.37 4.21
C SER A 395 21.14 -21.04 4.38
N LEU A 396 20.24 -20.46 5.20
CA LEU A 396 18.86 -20.94 5.37
C LEU A 396 18.06 -20.87 4.06
N ARG A 397 18.19 -19.77 3.30
CA ARG A 397 17.55 -19.64 1.99
C ARG A 397 18.10 -20.61 0.95
N ARG A 398 19.40 -20.88 0.96
CA ARG A 398 19.99 -21.88 0.07
C ARG A 398 19.39 -23.26 0.34
N ILE A 399 19.33 -23.67 1.61
CA ILE A 399 18.69 -24.91 2.03
C ILE A 399 17.22 -24.93 1.62
N LEU A 400 16.48 -23.82 1.78
CA LEU A 400 15.06 -23.74 1.41
C LEU A 400 14.83 -23.94 -0.10
N ARG A 401 15.75 -23.47 -0.95
CA ARG A 401 15.64 -23.54 -2.43
C ARG A 401 16.11 -24.88 -3.03
N THR A 402 16.86 -25.68 -2.29
CA THR A 402 17.33 -26.99 -2.77
C THR A 402 16.13 -27.91 -3.01
N GLU A 403 16.00 -28.51 -4.19
CA GLU A 403 14.89 -29.39 -4.53
C GLU A 403 14.98 -30.72 -3.76
N GLU A 404 13.83 -31.41 -3.58
CA GLU A 404 13.78 -32.69 -2.82
C GLU A 404 14.64 -33.79 -3.47
N ASP A 405 14.78 -33.78 -4.78
CA ASP A 405 15.60 -34.73 -5.53
C ASP A 405 17.10 -34.47 -5.38
N ASP A 406 17.50 -33.26 -5.04
CA ASP A 406 18.90 -32.88 -4.73
C ASP A 406 19.27 -33.12 -3.25
N SER A 407 18.62 -34.08 -2.58
CA SER A 407 18.95 -34.49 -1.20
C SER A 407 20.41 -34.98 -1.03
N GLU A 408 21.12 -35.19 -2.14
CA GLU A 408 22.54 -35.48 -2.20
C GLU A 408 23.45 -34.25 -2.34
N ASP A 409 22.91 -33.02 -2.41
CA ASP A 409 23.73 -31.83 -2.47
C ASP A 409 24.63 -31.72 -1.23
N ALA A 410 25.92 -31.96 -1.46
CA ALA A 410 26.93 -31.96 -0.42
C ALA A 410 27.00 -30.62 0.31
N GLU A 411 26.71 -29.52 -0.41
CA GLU A 411 26.72 -28.16 0.11
C GLU A 411 25.61 -27.96 1.13
N SER A 412 24.36 -28.33 0.80
CA SER A 412 23.21 -28.21 1.70
C SER A 412 23.38 -29.05 2.96
N ARG A 413 24.02 -30.24 2.87
CA ARG A 413 24.34 -31.06 4.04
C ARG A 413 25.37 -30.40 4.95
N ILE A 414 26.40 -29.80 4.38
CA ILE A 414 27.43 -29.08 5.13
C ILE A 414 26.83 -27.87 5.82
N LEU A 415 26.02 -27.07 5.11
CA LEU A 415 25.33 -25.91 5.66
C LEU A 415 24.37 -26.31 6.79
N THR A 416 23.58 -27.35 6.61
CA THR A 416 22.67 -27.88 7.64
C THR A 416 23.45 -28.28 8.90
N ARG A 417 24.60 -28.95 8.76
CA ARG A 417 25.42 -29.32 9.88
C ARG A 417 25.98 -28.10 10.62
N ILE A 418 26.54 -27.14 9.88
CA ILE A 418 27.11 -25.92 10.46
C ILE A 418 26.03 -25.12 11.21
N LEU A 419 24.86 -24.96 10.60
CA LEU A 419 23.75 -24.23 11.22
C LEU A 419 23.22 -24.94 12.47
N THR A 420 23.17 -26.27 12.45
CA THR A 420 22.78 -27.07 13.63
C THR A 420 23.77 -26.86 14.77
N GLU A 421 25.08 -26.95 14.49
CA GLU A 421 26.14 -26.74 15.48
C GLU A 421 26.14 -25.30 16.04
N LYS A 422 25.67 -24.32 15.25
CA LYS A 422 25.55 -22.91 15.66
C LYS A 422 24.20 -22.58 16.36
N GLY A 423 23.32 -23.54 16.55
CA GLY A 423 22.07 -23.37 17.31
C GLY A 423 20.82 -23.01 16.52
N PHE A 424 20.85 -23.02 15.17
CA PHE A 424 19.71 -22.72 14.28
C PHE A 424 18.85 -23.96 13.97
N ALA A 425 18.78 -24.91 14.88
CA ALA A 425 18.02 -26.16 14.70
C ALA A 425 16.50 -25.93 14.57
N ARG A 426 15.97 -24.86 15.20
CA ARG A 426 14.54 -24.51 15.14
C ARG A 426 14.15 -24.04 13.73
N GLU A 427 14.92 -23.16 13.15
CA GLU A 427 14.74 -22.61 11.81
C GLU A 427 14.86 -23.71 10.75
N LEU A 428 15.87 -24.56 10.86
CA LEU A 428 16.02 -25.75 10.00
C LEU A 428 14.82 -26.68 10.11
N THR A 429 14.36 -26.96 11.33
CA THR A 429 13.17 -27.80 11.55
C THR A 429 11.93 -27.19 10.88
N ALA A 430 11.77 -25.87 10.94
CA ALA A 430 10.66 -25.18 10.27
C ALA A 430 10.75 -25.32 8.75
N ILE A 431 11.95 -25.16 8.16
CA ILE A 431 12.18 -25.34 6.72
C ILE A 431 11.82 -26.78 6.30
N TYR A 432 12.35 -27.80 6.99
CA TYR A 432 12.07 -29.20 6.64
C TYR A 432 10.60 -29.57 6.84
N LYS A 433 9.96 -29.09 7.90
CA LYS A 433 8.51 -29.26 8.08
C LYS A 433 7.70 -28.61 6.96
N GLY A 434 8.09 -27.40 6.54
CA GLY A 434 7.44 -26.71 5.42
C GLY A 434 7.58 -27.45 4.10
N ARG A 435 8.75 -28.03 3.83
CA ARG A 435 9.02 -28.83 2.61
C ARG A 435 8.23 -30.12 2.56
N THR A 436 8.11 -30.80 3.70
CA THR A 436 7.37 -32.06 3.80
C THR A 436 5.89 -31.87 4.09
N TYR A 437 5.46 -30.61 4.26
CA TYR A 437 4.05 -30.32 4.53
C TYR A 437 3.18 -30.72 3.34
N ARG A 438 2.24 -31.58 3.61
CA ARG A 438 1.18 -31.93 2.67
C ARG A 438 -0.12 -31.39 3.22
N ASN A 439 -0.90 -30.72 2.39
CA ASN A 439 -2.23 -30.24 2.74
C ASN A 439 -3.20 -31.44 2.83
N VAL A 440 -2.98 -32.28 3.83
CA VAL A 440 -3.84 -33.43 4.15
C VAL A 440 -4.77 -32.99 5.27
N ALA A 441 -6.05 -33.28 5.12
CA ALA A 441 -7.04 -33.00 6.16
C ALA A 441 -6.66 -33.72 7.46
N GLU A 442 -6.41 -32.92 8.51
CA GLU A 442 -6.17 -33.46 9.84
C GLU A 442 -7.49 -33.96 10.47
N GLN A 443 -7.40 -35.04 11.24
CA GLN A 443 -8.54 -35.50 12.00
C GLN A 443 -8.73 -34.65 13.25
N LEU A 444 -9.91 -34.07 13.41
CA LEU A 444 -10.23 -33.32 14.62
C LEU A 444 -10.33 -34.28 15.82
N PRO A 445 -9.83 -33.89 17.01
CA PRO A 445 -10.01 -34.64 18.23
C PRO A 445 -11.51 -34.84 18.54
N PRO A 446 -11.90 -36.01 19.11
CA PRO A 446 -13.30 -36.30 19.44
C PRO A 446 -13.97 -35.25 20.32
N GLU A 447 -13.21 -34.65 21.22
CA GLU A 447 -13.69 -33.55 22.09
C GLU A 447 -14.05 -32.31 21.28
N THR A 448 -13.21 -31.93 20.33
CA THR A 448 -13.46 -30.78 19.42
C THR A 448 -14.66 -31.07 18.52
N ILE A 449 -14.82 -32.32 18.03
CA ILE A 449 -15.99 -32.71 17.24
C ILE A 449 -17.26 -32.58 18.09
N ALA A 450 -17.23 -33.05 19.35
CA ALA A 450 -18.38 -32.97 20.26
C ALA A 450 -18.73 -31.50 20.59
N LEU A 451 -17.74 -30.61 20.66
CA LEU A 451 -17.94 -29.16 20.87
C LEU A 451 -18.59 -28.50 19.64
N LEU A 452 -18.12 -28.81 18.44
CA LEU A 452 -18.59 -28.18 17.19
C LEU A 452 -19.95 -28.71 16.72
N TYR A 453 -20.17 -30.01 16.82
CA TYR A 453 -21.34 -30.69 16.24
C TYR A 453 -22.31 -31.30 17.26
N GLY A 454 -21.94 -31.29 18.53
CA GLY A 454 -22.70 -31.96 19.58
C GLY A 454 -22.43 -33.47 19.67
N ARG A 455 -23.04 -34.13 20.67
CA ARG A 455 -22.90 -35.58 20.87
C ARG A 455 -23.74 -36.42 19.91
N TYR A 456 -24.77 -35.82 19.32
CA TYR A 456 -25.70 -36.48 18.38
C TYR A 456 -25.66 -35.72 17.05
N LEU A 457 -25.54 -36.47 15.96
CA LEU A 457 -25.53 -35.91 14.63
C LEU A 457 -26.95 -35.55 14.18
N HIS A 458 -27.26 -34.25 14.13
CA HIS A 458 -28.48 -33.75 13.49
C HIS A 458 -28.15 -33.38 12.03
N ALA A 459 -28.40 -34.34 11.13
CA ALA A 459 -28.11 -34.16 9.71
C ALA A 459 -29.39 -33.97 8.90
N SER A 460 -29.35 -33.06 7.94
CA SER A 460 -30.30 -32.98 6.83
C SER A 460 -29.62 -33.55 5.58
N VAL A 461 -30.42 -33.90 4.57
CA VAL A 461 -29.88 -34.40 3.28
C VAL A 461 -28.83 -33.42 2.72
N SER A 462 -29.14 -32.11 2.71
CA SER A 462 -28.22 -31.07 2.21
C SER A 462 -26.93 -30.94 3.02
N LYS A 463 -26.95 -31.26 4.33
CA LYS A 463 -25.71 -31.31 5.13
C LYS A 463 -24.85 -32.49 4.71
N LEU A 464 -25.44 -33.67 4.51
CA LEU A 464 -24.71 -34.88 4.08
C LEU A 464 -24.15 -34.71 2.66
N GLU A 465 -24.92 -34.12 1.74
CA GLU A 465 -24.46 -33.79 0.39
C GLU A 465 -23.28 -32.86 0.40
N LEU A 466 -23.33 -31.80 1.22
CA LEU A 466 -22.21 -30.86 1.34
C LEU A 466 -20.96 -31.53 1.91
N TYR A 467 -21.12 -32.39 2.92
CA TYR A 467 -20.01 -33.17 3.49
C TYR A 467 -19.37 -34.09 2.45
N ALA A 468 -20.18 -34.80 1.70
CA ALA A 468 -19.71 -35.71 0.64
C ALA A 468 -19.01 -34.96 -0.49
N ARG A 469 -19.48 -33.72 -0.80
CA ARG A 469 -18.90 -32.88 -1.81
C ARG A 469 -17.59 -32.22 -1.38
N CYS A 470 -17.52 -31.68 -0.15
CA CYS A 470 -16.34 -31.03 0.41
C CYS A 470 -16.44 -30.97 1.95
N GLY A 471 -15.63 -31.77 2.64
CA GLY A 471 -15.58 -31.81 4.11
C GLY A 471 -15.15 -30.45 4.70
N PHE A 472 -14.26 -29.70 4.03
CA PHE A 472 -13.83 -28.36 4.46
C PHE A 472 -14.98 -27.34 4.38
N ALA A 473 -15.73 -27.31 3.28
CA ALA A 473 -16.91 -26.44 3.16
C ALA A 473 -17.97 -26.77 4.23
N TYR A 474 -18.15 -28.06 4.55
CA TYR A 474 -19.00 -28.50 5.64
C TYR A 474 -18.51 -27.97 7.00
N PHE A 475 -17.20 -28.09 7.28
CA PHE A 475 -16.58 -27.58 8.51
C PHE A 475 -16.79 -26.07 8.66
N LEU A 476 -16.53 -25.28 7.62
CA LEU A 476 -16.74 -23.83 7.66
C LEU A 476 -18.20 -23.48 7.93
N LYS A 477 -19.14 -24.11 7.22
CA LYS A 477 -20.57 -23.76 7.27
C LYS A 477 -21.27 -24.28 8.53
N TYR A 478 -20.99 -25.50 8.95
CA TYR A 478 -21.72 -26.18 10.03
C TYR A 478 -20.92 -26.37 11.31
N GLY A 479 -19.59 -26.44 11.23
CA GLY A 479 -18.69 -26.47 12.36
C GLY A 479 -18.47 -25.05 12.91
N LEU A 480 -17.81 -24.21 12.14
CA LEU A 480 -17.53 -22.83 12.53
C LEU A 480 -18.75 -21.90 12.36
N ARG A 481 -19.79 -22.34 11.65
CA ARG A 481 -21.01 -21.57 11.38
C ARG A 481 -20.74 -20.21 10.75
N LEU A 482 -19.73 -20.16 9.88
CA LEU A 482 -19.42 -18.93 9.16
C LEU A 482 -20.63 -18.51 8.30
N LYS A 483 -20.90 -17.23 8.35
CA LYS A 483 -21.94 -16.60 7.54
C LYS A 483 -21.27 -15.59 6.60
N GLU A 484 -21.79 -15.47 5.39
CA GLU A 484 -21.41 -14.36 4.52
C GLU A 484 -21.82 -13.03 5.16
N ARG A 485 -21.04 -11.97 4.90
CA ARG A 485 -21.40 -10.63 5.35
C ARG A 485 -22.77 -10.26 4.77
N GLU A 486 -23.67 -9.88 5.63
CA GLU A 486 -24.98 -9.40 5.21
C GLU A 486 -24.79 -8.05 4.52
N MET A 487 -24.90 -8.05 3.20
CA MET A 487 -24.90 -6.82 2.41
C MET A 487 -26.33 -6.35 2.19
N TYR A 488 -26.52 -5.06 2.37
CA TYR A 488 -27.82 -4.44 2.11
C TYR A 488 -28.10 -4.48 0.60
N GLN A 489 -28.88 -5.46 0.19
CA GLN A 489 -29.38 -5.60 -1.17
C GLN A 489 -30.88 -5.92 -1.08
N VAL A 490 -31.69 -5.15 -1.80
CA VAL A 490 -33.08 -5.57 -2.01
C VAL A 490 -33.07 -6.70 -3.01
N ASP A 491 -33.22 -7.90 -2.49
CA ASP A 491 -33.41 -9.10 -3.28
C ASP A 491 -34.92 -9.24 -3.66
N VAL A 492 -35.15 -9.99 -4.71
CA VAL A 492 -36.51 -10.39 -5.15
C VAL A 492 -37.34 -10.99 -4.01
N ARG A 493 -36.66 -11.64 -3.04
CA ARG A 493 -37.28 -12.15 -1.81
C ARG A 493 -37.88 -11.06 -0.95
N ASN A 494 -37.21 -9.93 -0.77
CA ASN A 494 -37.71 -8.82 0.06
C ASN A 494 -38.95 -8.20 -0.57
N VAL A 495 -38.94 -8.04 -1.89
CA VAL A 495 -40.14 -7.61 -2.64
C VAL A 495 -41.27 -8.61 -2.45
N GLY A 496 -40.99 -9.90 -2.51
CA GLY A 496 -41.98 -10.96 -2.25
C GLY A 496 -42.56 -10.90 -0.83
N VAL A 497 -41.71 -10.70 0.20
CA VAL A 497 -42.14 -10.55 1.60
C VAL A 497 -43.05 -9.32 1.77
N ILE A 498 -42.67 -8.19 1.18
CA ILE A 498 -43.48 -6.97 1.22
C ILE A 498 -44.83 -7.21 0.57
N LEU A 499 -44.89 -7.76 -0.65
CA LEU A 499 -46.13 -8.09 -1.34
C LEU A 499 -47.02 -9.03 -0.52
N HIS A 500 -46.46 -10.08 0.09
CA HIS A 500 -47.23 -10.97 0.95
C HIS A 500 -47.79 -10.26 2.19
N SER A 501 -46.97 -9.42 2.85
CA SER A 501 -47.40 -8.64 4.02
C SER A 501 -48.50 -7.65 3.66
N VAL A 502 -48.37 -6.96 2.53
CA VAL A 502 -49.39 -6.04 2.02
C VAL A 502 -50.69 -6.77 1.71
N MET A 503 -50.65 -7.88 0.99
CA MET A 503 -51.83 -8.68 0.66
C MET A 503 -52.50 -9.21 1.93
N GLU A 504 -51.75 -9.74 2.87
CA GLU A 504 -52.29 -10.23 4.16
C GLU A 504 -52.96 -9.08 4.94
N GLY A 505 -52.28 -7.90 5.00
CA GLY A 505 -52.82 -6.70 5.63
C GLY A 505 -54.12 -6.21 4.98
N LEU A 506 -54.14 -6.18 3.64
CA LEU A 506 -55.31 -5.77 2.87
C LEU A 506 -56.50 -6.69 3.14
N PHE A 507 -56.29 -8.02 3.05
CA PHE A 507 -57.35 -8.98 3.34
C PHE A 507 -57.89 -8.86 4.77
N LYS A 508 -57.01 -8.70 5.77
CA LYS A 508 -57.43 -8.48 7.16
C LYS A 508 -58.25 -7.21 7.31
N GLN A 509 -57.78 -6.09 6.73
CA GLN A 509 -58.40 -4.79 6.88
C GLN A 509 -59.77 -4.74 6.19
N VAL A 510 -59.90 -5.32 4.98
CA VAL A 510 -61.20 -5.42 4.27
C VAL A 510 -62.18 -6.33 5.02
N ARG A 511 -61.73 -7.42 5.58
CA ARG A 511 -62.54 -8.30 6.43
C ARG A 511 -63.08 -7.55 7.64
N ASP A 512 -62.19 -6.84 8.36
CA ASP A 512 -62.53 -6.26 9.67
C ASP A 512 -63.29 -4.94 9.53
N THR A 513 -63.08 -4.16 8.46
CA THR A 513 -63.74 -2.85 8.25
C THR A 513 -64.95 -2.89 7.30
N ARG A 514 -64.96 -3.84 6.35
CA ARG A 514 -65.96 -3.91 5.27
C ARG A 514 -66.67 -5.26 5.18
N ASN A 515 -66.45 -6.13 6.14
CA ASN A 515 -67.12 -7.44 6.22
C ASN A 515 -66.97 -8.28 4.92
N ASN A 516 -65.80 -8.22 4.26
CA ASN A 516 -65.44 -8.82 2.98
C ASN A 516 -66.20 -8.29 1.75
N ASP A 517 -66.77 -7.08 1.80
CA ASP A 517 -67.38 -6.45 0.62
C ASP A 517 -66.33 -5.87 -0.31
N TRP A 518 -65.91 -6.66 -1.29
CA TRP A 518 -64.95 -6.28 -2.33
C TRP A 518 -65.59 -5.60 -3.53
N GLU A 519 -66.91 -5.82 -3.76
CA GLU A 519 -67.62 -5.30 -4.93
C GLU A 519 -67.86 -3.80 -4.82
N ASN A 520 -68.15 -3.33 -3.61
CA ASN A 520 -68.44 -1.92 -3.34
C ASN A 520 -67.24 -1.16 -2.75
N PHE A 521 -66.00 -1.62 -3.02
CA PHE A 521 -64.79 -0.97 -2.53
C PHE A 521 -64.29 0.09 -3.51
N PRO A 522 -64.45 1.41 -3.19
CA PRO A 522 -64.04 2.49 -4.06
C PRO A 522 -62.54 2.40 -4.36
N GLU A 523 -62.16 2.71 -5.59
CA GLU A 523 -60.80 2.61 -6.06
C GLU A 523 -59.86 3.53 -5.28
N ASP A 524 -60.28 4.77 -5.00
CA ASP A 524 -59.49 5.75 -4.25
C ASP A 524 -59.19 5.28 -2.82
N GLU A 525 -60.17 4.71 -2.12
CA GLU A 525 -59.95 4.19 -0.75
C GLU A 525 -59.08 2.93 -0.76
N ARG A 526 -59.21 2.09 -1.78
CA ARG A 526 -58.40 0.90 -1.97
C ARG A 526 -56.92 1.28 -2.19
N MET A 527 -56.67 2.25 -3.07
CA MET A 527 -55.32 2.75 -3.33
C MET A 527 -54.70 3.37 -2.09
N LEU A 528 -55.45 4.17 -1.34
CA LEU A 528 -54.96 4.77 -0.09
C LEU A 528 -54.56 3.69 0.92
N MET A 529 -55.39 2.66 1.09
CA MET A 529 -55.13 1.54 1.98
C MET A 529 -53.88 0.73 1.53
N VAL A 530 -53.72 0.49 0.24
CA VAL A 530 -52.55 -0.20 -0.33
C VAL A 530 -51.28 0.62 -0.08
N THR A 531 -51.31 1.93 -0.35
CA THR A 531 -50.15 2.81 -0.11
C THR A 531 -49.75 2.83 1.35
N GLU A 532 -50.71 2.90 2.30
CA GLU A 532 -50.39 2.82 3.73
C GLU A 532 -49.74 1.46 4.12
N LEU A 533 -50.28 0.36 3.60
CA LEU A 533 -49.78 -0.98 3.86
C LEU A 533 -48.39 -1.21 3.24
N VAL A 534 -48.18 -0.69 2.02
CA VAL A 534 -46.88 -0.78 1.34
C VAL A 534 -45.82 -0.01 2.13
N ASN A 535 -46.10 1.23 2.53
CA ASN A 535 -45.18 2.04 3.32
C ASN A 535 -44.84 1.35 4.65
N ARG A 536 -45.83 0.83 5.37
CA ARG A 536 -45.61 0.09 6.63
C ARG A 536 -44.78 -1.17 6.42
N ALA A 537 -45.10 -1.99 5.42
CA ALA A 537 -44.37 -3.21 5.13
C ALA A 537 -42.95 -2.93 4.65
N ALA A 538 -42.75 -1.83 3.93
CA ALA A 538 -41.46 -1.36 3.49
C ALA A 538 -40.57 -0.92 4.69
N GLU A 539 -41.12 -0.13 5.61
CA GLU A 539 -40.45 0.29 6.84
C GLU A 539 -40.08 -0.92 7.71
N GLU A 540 -41.00 -1.88 7.90
CA GLU A 540 -40.78 -3.08 8.71
C GLU A 540 -39.73 -4.02 8.09
N SER A 541 -39.73 -4.13 6.75
CA SER A 541 -38.88 -5.08 6.00
C SER A 541 -37.48 -4.53 5.67
N ALA A 542 -37.42 -3.24 5.29
CA ALA A 542 -36.23 -2.65 4.68
C ALA A 542 -35.86 -1.27 5.25
N GLY A 543 -36.59 -0.75 6.24
CA GLY A 543 -36.36 0.58 6.83
C GLY A 543 -36.37 1.68 5.75
N ASP A 544 -35.47 2.63 5.90
CA ASP A 544 -35.39 3.83 5.02
C ASP A 544 -34.83 3.54 3.61
N PHE A 545 -34.64 2.28 3.23
CA PHE A 545 -34.02 1.92 1.93
C PHE A 545 -34.71 2.51 0.73
N PHE A 546 -36.06 2.50 0.75
CA PHE A 546 -36.83 2.96 -0.39
C PHE A 546 -36.82 4.48 -0.56
N GLU A 547 -36.42 5.22 0.47
CA GLU A 547 -36.25 6.67 0.42
C GLU A 547 -34.88 7.12 -0.11
N ASP A 548 -33.93 6.21 -0.28
CA ASP A 548 -32.52 6.52 -0.51
C ASP A 548 -32.17 7.10 -1.87
N ASN A 549 -32.83 6.62 -2.89
CA ASN A 549 -32.58 7.09 -4.25
C ASN A 549 -33.81 6.89 -5.15
N ALA A 550 -33.80 7.58 -6.28
CA ALA A 550 -34.89 7.54 -7.24
C ALA A 550 -35.21 6.13 -7.75
N ARG A 551 -34.22 5.23 -7.83
CA ARG A 551 -34.42 3.83 -8.26
C ARG A 551 -35.21 3.05 -7.21
N ASN A 552 -34.87 3.23 -5.94
CA ASN A 552 -35.52 2.53 -4.83
C ASN A 552 -36.96 3.06 -4.63
N ALA A 553 -37.14 4.38 -4.71
CA ALA A 553 -38.49 5.00 -4.70
C ALA A 553 -39.36 4.49 -5.87
N TYR A 554 -38.78 4.33 -7.06
CA TYR A 554 -39.45 3.72 -8.19
C TYR A 554 -39.85 2.26 -7.94
N MET A 555 -39.01 1.48 -7.27
CA MET A 555 -39.35 0.11 -6.88
C MET A 555 -40.54 0.06 -5.93
N LEU A 556 -40.60 1.00 -4.97
CA LEU A 556 -41.77 1.11 -4.08
C LEU A 556 -43.06 1.40 -4.87
N GLN A 557 -43.00 2.35 -5.80
CA GLN A 557 -44.15 2.65 -6.69
C GLN A 557 -44.55 1.46 -7.57
N MET A 558 -43.57 0.62 -7.96
CA MET A 558 -43.88 -0.62 -8.70
C MET A 558 -44.58 -1.66 -7.83
N ILE A 559 -44.29 -1.70 -6.51
CA ILE A 559 -44.97 -2.58 -5.55
C ILE A 559 -46.40 -2.10 -5.27
N GLU A 560 -46.63 -0.78 -5.24
CA GLU A 560 -47.95 -0.18 -5.06
C GLU A 560 -48.90 -0.46 -6.24
N ARG A 561 -48.37 -0.53 -7.46
CA ARG A 561 -49.15 -0.81 -8.69
C ARG A 561 -49.49 -2.31 -8.85
#